data_67be6f0700b36ffaec4feb6f47c02c4f
#
_entry.id   67be6f0700b36ffaec4feb6f47c02c4f
#
_cell.length_a   1.000
_cell.length_b   1.000
_cell.length_c   1.000
_cell.angle_alpha   90.00
_cell.angle_beta   90.00
_cell.angle_gamma   90.00
#
_symmetry.space_group_name_H-M   'P 1'
#
loop_
_entity.id
_entity.type
_entity.pdbx_description
1 polymer ?
#
loop_
_entity_poly.entity_id
_entity_poly.type
_entity_poly.pdbx_seq_one_letter_code
_entity_poly.pdbx_strand_id
1 'polypeptide(L)'
;FVVVIFLLWELSRDSIWLPATLRRRYGLHSLGTVESTGFAENVKYLLEKTNAHKIAVCGALPEADPQETVDRLRELQPAGREQTSGRVQLIDREWIAVPSPLLCPESAETLRAADVVLLAVPAGATVGKRLEAVLEYLTAQDCKVDGAFLWNADEALIRSYYFLPMIGSDTADNDMNTRNTEMEHTKTTQAEGEQA
;
A
#
# COMPACT_ATOMS: atom_id res chain seq x y z
N PHE A 1 -2.61 -2.89 -35.37
CA PHE A 1 -2.18 -4.25 -34.98
C PHE A 1 -1.03 -4.20 -33.95
N VAL A 2 0.05 -3.44 -34.24
CA VAL A 2 1.20 -3.27 -33.33
C VAL A 2 0.79 -2.72 -31.94
N VAL A 3 -0.09 -1.73 -31.92
CA VAL A 3 -0.60 -1.12 -30.67
C VAL A 3 -1.36 -2.15 -29.82
N VAL A 4 -2.17 -3.01 -30.46
CA VAL A 4 -2.91 -4.07 -29.75
C VAL A 4 -1.96 -5.11 -29.17
N ILE A 5 -0.92 -5.49 -29.91
CA ILE A 5 0.11 -6.41 -29.39
C ILE A 5 0.85 -5.79 -28.21
N PHE A 6 1.20 -4.52 -28.29
CA PHE A 6 1.87 -3.79 -27.21
C PHE A 6 0.98 -3.70 -25.96
N LEU A 7 -0.31 -3.37 -26.12
CA LEU A 7 -1.28 -3.36 -25.03
C LEU A 7 -1.47 -4.74 -24.40
N LEU A 8 -1.56 -5.79 -25.19
CA LEU A 8 -1.66 -7.16 -24.70
C LEU A 8 -0.38 -7.58 -23.96
N TRP A 9 0.78 -7.16 -24.45
CA TRP A 9 2.06 -7.42 -23.78
C TRP A 9 2.17 -6.67 -22.46
N GLU A 10 1.75 -5.40 -22.39
CA GLU A 10 1.74 -4.60 -21.16
C GLU A 10 0.73 -5.14 -20.14
N LEU A 11 -0.46 -5.55 -20.60
CA LEU A 11 -1.46 -6.24 -19.75
C LEU A 11 -0.97 -7.59 -19.24
N SER A 12 -0.10 -8.26 -20.00
CA SER A 12 0.54 -9.52 -19.61
C SER A 12 1.68 -9.33 -18.59
N ARG A 13 2.24 -8.11 -18.48
CA ARG A 13 3.20 -7.75 -17.45
C ARG A 13 2.45 -7.63 -16.12
N ASP A 14 2.56 -8.63 -15.30
CA ASP A 14 2.00 -8.68 -13.95
C ASP A 14 2.72 -7.69 -13.00
N SER A 15 2.65 -6.39 -13.35
CA SER A 15 3.30 -5.32 -12.61
C SER A 15 2.50 -4.92 -11.38
N ILE A 16 3.18 -4.61 -10.30
CA ILE A 16 2.57 -4.25 -9.02
C ILE A 16 2.41 -2.73 -8.95
N TRP A 17 1.16 -2.27 -8.98
CA TRP A 17 0.80 -0.85 -8.95
C TRP A 17 0.09 -0.42 -7.65
N LEU A 18 -0.57 -1.36 -6.97
CA LEU A 18 -1.45 -1.07 -5.86
C LEU A 18 -0.95 -1.67 -4.54
N PRO A 19 -0.97 -0.91 -3.43
CA PRO A 19 -0.61 -1.43 -2.11
C PRO A 19 -1.46 -2.64 -1.69
N ALA A 20 -2.74 -2.67 -2.11
CA ALA A 20 -3.64 -3.78 -1.83
C ALA A 20 -3.17 -5.12 -2.44
N THR A 21 -2.42 -5.08 -3.54
CA THR A 21 -1.86 -6.28 -4.17
C THR A 21 -0.82 -6.95 -3.27
N LEU A 22 0.02 -6.17 -2.58
CA LEU A 22 1.01 -6.69 -1.63
C LEU A 22 0.34 -7.53 -0.53
N ARG A 23 -0.79 -7.04 -0.02
CA ARG A 23 -1.54 -7.75 1.02
C ARG A 23 -2.32 -8.94 0.48
N ARG A 24 -3.08 -8.76 -0.61
CA ARG A 24 -4.02 -9.77 -1.11
C ARG A 24 -3.33 -10.95 -1.78
N ARG A 25 -2.26 -10.66 -2.55
CA ARG A 25 -1.59 -11.70 -3.33
C ARG A 25 -0.41 -12.32 -2.61
N TYR A 26 0.37 -11.50 -1.89
CA TYR A 26 1.62 -11.94 -1.26
C TYR A 26 1.52 -12.10 0.26
N GLY A 27 0.40 -11.75 0.87
CA GLY A 27 0.19 -11.85 2.32
C GLY A 27 1.06 -10.89 3.14
N LEU A 28 1.69 -9.90 2.50
CA LEU A 28 2.57 -8.94 3.15
C LEU A 28 1.75 -7.89 3.90
N HIS A 29 2.27 -7.44 5.05
CA HIS A 29 1.70 -6.30 5.74
C HIS A 29 2.00 -5.02 4.95
N SER A 30 0.99 -4.50 4.23
CA SER A 30 1.15 -3.31 3.40
C SER A 30 1.10 -2.04 4.25
N LEU A 31 2.16 -1.25 4.20
CA LEU A 31 2.28 0.05 4.87
C LEU A 31 1.73 1.21 4.02
N GLY A 32 1.40 0.95 2.75
CA GLY A 32 0.92 1.96 1.80
C GLY A 32 1.98 2.39 0.78
N THR A 33 1.92 3.64 0.36
CA THR A 33 2.91 4.27 -0.53
C THR A 33 3.69 5.33 0.24
N VAL A 34 4.95 5.51 -0.07
CA VAL A 34 5.83 6.49 0.63
C VAL A 34 5.27 7.91 0.52
N GLU A 35 4.62 8.23 -0.58
CA GLU A 35 4.04 9.54 -0.86
C GLU A 35 2.70 9.76 -0.14
N SER A 36 2.08 8.73 0.41
CA SER A 36 0.77 8.85 1.08
C SER A 36 0.88 9.47 2.47
N THR A 37 -0.10 10.30 2.83
CA THR A 37 -0.14 10.98 4.15
C THR A 37 -0.20 10.02 5.34
N GLY A 38 -0.73 8.81 5.17
CA GLY A 38 -0.83 7.79 6.22
C GLY A 38 0.39 6.89 6.37
N PHE A 39 1.36 6.98 5.46
CA PHE A 39 2.51 6.09 5.44
C PHE A 39 3.38 6.22 6.70
N ALA A 40 3.74 7.47 7.05
CA ALA A 40 4.57 7.75 8.23
C ALA A 40 3.93 7.20 9.52
N GLU A 41 2.62 7.33 9.66
CA GLU A 41 1.86 6.81 10.80
C GLU A 41 1.88 5.26 10.84
N ASN A 42 1.71 4.61 9.68
CA ASN A 42 1.75 3.15 9.58
C ASN A 42 3.13 2.59 9.94
N VAL A 43 4.20 3.24 9.46
CA VAL A 43 5.58 2.86 9.80
C VAL A 43 5.81 3.09 11.29
N LYS A 44 5.43 4.24 11.83
CA LYS A 44 5.55 4.56 13.26
C LYS A 44 4.85 3.51 14.12
N TYR A 45 3.60 3.18 13.80
CA TYR A 45 2.84 2.15 14.52
C TYR A 45 3.53 0.79 14.51
N LEU A 46 4.07 0.37 13.35
CA LEU A 46 4.80 -0.89 13.24
C LEU A 46 6.04 -0.89 14.14
N LEU A 47 6.83 0.19 14.11
CA LEU A 47 8.07 0.30 14.88
C LEU A 47 7.82 0.38 16.38
N GLU A 48 6.76 1.06 16.82
CA GLU A 48 6.35 1.11 18.21
C GLU A 48 5.86 -0.27 18.70
N LYS A 49 5.04 -0.94 17.91
CA LYS A 49 4.52 -2.28 18.23
C LYS A 49 5.64 -3.32 18.38
N THR A 50 6.69 -3.23 17.57
CA THR A 50 7.82 -4.17 17.60
C THR A 50 8.95 -3.74 18.52
N ASN A 51 8.90 -2.52 19.07
CA ASN A 51 9.98 -1.90 19.85
C ASN A 51 11.34 -1.99 19.12
N ALA A 52 11.32 -1.72 17.79
CA ALA A 52 12.47 -1.92 16.93
C ALA A 52 13.52 -0.83 17.09
N HIS A 53 14.78 -1.23 17.21
CA HIS A 53 15.95 -0.36 17.20
C HIS A 53 16.69 -0.43 15.87
N LYS A 54 16.84 -1.64 15.30
CA LYS A 54 17.48 -1.87 14.01
C LYS A 54 16.46 -2.17 12.95
N ILE A 55 16.37 -1.31 11.94
CA ILE A 55 15.39 -1.39 10.87
C ILE A 55 16.14 -1.55 9.55
N ALA A 56 15.97 -2.71 8.91
CA ALA A 56 16.52 -2.97 7.60
C ALA A 56 15.48 -2.67 6.52
N VAL A 57 15.87 -1.89 5.53
CA VAL A 57 15.06 -1.63 4.33
C VAL A 57 15.70 -2.34 3.15
N CYS A 58 15.00 -3.33 2.62
CA CYS A 58 15.46 -4.17 1.52
C CYS A 58 14.77 -3.79 0.21
N GLY A 59 15.52 -3.61 -0.87
CA GLY A 59 14.96 -3.40 -2.21
C GLY A 59 14.39 -4.70 -2.79
N ALA A 60 13.16 -4.65 -3.31
CA ALA A 60 12.56 -5.79 -4.03
C ALA A 60 13.17 -6.00 -5.41
N LEU A 61 13.76 -4.98 -6.00
CA LEU A 61 14.45 -5.05 -7.28
C LEU A 61 15.93 -4.71 -7.12
N PRO A 62 16.79 -5.34 -7.96
CA PRO A 62 18.21 -5.01 -8.01
C PRO A 62 18.49 -3.54 -8.33
N GLU A 63 17.66 -2.96 -9.18
CA GLU A 63 17.82 -1.59 -9.69
C GLU A 63 17.30 -0.52 -8.72
N ALA A 64 16.56 -0.92 -7.68
CA ALA A 64 16.07 0.01 -6.67
C ALA A 64 17.18 0.35 -5.69
N ASP A 65 17.52 1.62 -5.57
CA ASP A 65 18.46 2.07 -4.54
C ASP A 65 17.76 2.13 -3.17
N PRO A 66 18.04 1.16 -2.26
CA PRO A 66 17.44 1.18 -0.94
C PRO A 66 17.93 2.36 -0.08
N GLN A 67 19.07 2.96 -0.42
CA GLN A 67 19.61 4.10 0.31
C GLN A 67 18.73 5.33 0.17
N GLU A 68 18.27 5.65 -1.05
CA GLU A 68 17.34 6.75 -1.29
C GLU A 68 16.05 6.57 -0.48
N THR A 69 15.52 5.33 -0.44
CA THR A 69 14.34 5.00 0.35
C THR A 69 14.57 5.18 1.85
N VAL A 70 15.73 4.77 2.35
CA VAL A 70 16.11 4.95 3.76
C VAL A 70 16.22 6.43 4.12
N ASP A 71 16.84 7.23 3.28
CA ASP A 71 17.00 8.66 3.52
C ASP A 71 15.63 9.35 3.56
N ARG A 72 14.72 8.97 2.68
CA ARG A 72 13.34 9.44 2.71
C ARG A 72 12.58 9.01 3.96
N LEU A 73 12.76 7.77 4.42
CA LEU A 73 12.16 7.29 5.67
C LEU A 73 12.69 8.03 6.89
N ARG A 74 13.98 8.37 6.94
CA ARG A 74 14.56 9.20 8.00
C ARG A 74 13.97 10.59 8.03
N GLU A 75 13.73 11.21 6.88
CA GLU A 75 13.06 12.52 6.79
C GLU A 75 11.63 12.47 7.32
N LEU A 76 10.88 11.43 6.99
CA LEU A 76 9.49 11.25 7.40
C LEU A 76 9.34 10.87 8.87
N GLN A 77 10.37 10.28 9.46
CA GLN A 77 10.39 9.85 10.86
C GLN A 77 11.53 10.54 11.62
N PRO A 78 11.44 11.86 11.88
CA PRO A 78 12.39 12.51 12.76
C PRO A 78 12.37 11.84 14.12
N ALA A 79 13.55 11.69 14.73
CA ALA A 79 13.80 10.99 15.99
C ALA A 79 12.60 10.98 16.96
N GLY A 80 12.03 9.80 17.17
CA GLY A 80 10.80 9.66 17.95
C GLY A 80 10.98 10.15 19.40
N ARG A 81 10.17 11.12 19.78
CA ARG A 81 10.02 11.51 21.19
C ARG A 81 8.92 10.64 21.79
N GLU A 82 9.29 9.57 22.45
CA GLU A 82 8.34 8.89 23.32
C GLU A 82 8.20 9.66 24.64
N GLN A 83 7.00 10.15 24.90
CA GLN A 83 6.58 10.62 26.21
C GLN A 83 6.05 9.44 27.03
N THR A 84 6.92 8.67 27.62
CA THR A 84 6.52 7.66 28.59
C THR A 84 6.83 8.22 29.97
N SER A 85 5.77 8.51 30.74
CA SER A 85 5.84 8.82 32.18
C SER A 85 6.78 9.98 32.58
N GLY A 86 6.74 11.10 31.83
CA GLY A 86 7.48 12.33 32.20
C GLY A 86 8.97 12.35 31.85
N ARG A 87 9.51 11.32 31.22
CA ARG A 87 10.85 11.31 30.60
C ARG A 87 10.72 11.23 29.07
N VAL A 88 11.30 12.21 28.39
CA VAL A 88 11.48 12.17 26.93
C VAL A 88 12.68 11.25 26.66
N GLN A 89 12.44 10.05 26.21
CA GLN A 89 13.48 9.14 25.76
C GLN A 89 13.60 9.26 24.24
N LEU A 90 14.78 9.70 23.78
CA LEU A 90 15.12 9.68 22.37
C LEU A 90 15.42 8.22 22.01
N ILE A 91 14.57 7.62 21.23
CA ILE A 91 14.86 6.29 20.66
C ILE A 91 15.72 6.53 19.42
N ASP A 92 16.98 6.22 19.55
CA ASP A 92 17.91 6.20 18.42
C ASP A 92 17.63 4.93 17.60
N ARG A 93 17.03 5.11 16.42
CA ARG A 93 16.70 4.02 15.50
C ARG A 93 17.76 3.96 14.41
N GLU A 94 18.39 2.81 14.28
CA GLU A 94 19.36 2.52 13.23
C GLU A 94 18.63 2.07 11.96
N TRP A 95 18.71 2.86 10.90
CA TRP A 95 18.18 2.52 9.59
C TRP A 95 19.28 2.00 8.69
N ILE A 96 19.11 0.80 8.17
CA ILE A 96 20.10 0.09 7.35
C ILE A 96 19.51 -0.13 5.96
N ALA A 97 20.15 0.43 4.94
CA ALA A 97 19.83 0.14 3.55
C ALA A 97 20.48 -1.20 3.15
N VAL A 98 19.65 -2.12 2.67
CA VAL A 98 20.10 -3.45 2.27
C VAL A 98 19.78 -3.65 0.79
N PRO A 99 20.75 -3.94 -0.07
CA PRO A 99 20.51 -4.21 -1.47
C PRO A 99 19.63 -5.46 -1.64
N SER A 100 19.02 -5.60 -2.81
CA SER A 100 18.19 -6.76 -3.11
C SER A 100 18.96 -8.07 -2.89
N PRO A 101 18.41 -9.03 -2.15
CA PRO A 101 19.09 -10.30 -1.85
C PRO A 101 19.31 -11.16 -3.09
N LEU A 102 18.63 -10.89 -4.20
CA LEU A 102 18.90 -11.56 -5.48
C LEU A 102 20.23 -11.13 -6.10
N LEU A 103 20.74 -9.92 -5.75
CA LEU A 103 22.07 -9.45 -6.18
C LEU A 103 23.16 -9.75 -5.18
N CYS A 104 22.85 -9.57 -3.90
CA CYS A 104 23.80 -9.68 -2.80
C CYS A 104 23.29 -10.72 -1.79
N PRO A 105 23.64 -12.00 -1.94
CA PRO A 105 23.22 -13.04 -1.00
C PRO A 105 23.66 -12.76 0.44
N GLU A 106 24.75 -12.02 0.65
CA GLU A 106 25.25 -11.58 1.95
C GLU A 106 24.28 -10.67 2.71
N SER A 107 23.34 -10.05 1.98
CA SER A 107 22.26 -9.23 2.54
C SER A 107 21.43 -9.98 3.58
N ALA A 108 21.28 -11.29 3.44
CA ALA A 108 20.48 -12.12 4.34
C ALA A 108 20.98 -12.09 5.79
N GLU A 109 22.30 -11.96 6.01
CA GLU A 109 22.86 -11.85 7.35
C GLU A 109 22.44 -10.54 8.04
N THR A 110 22.53 -9.43 7.30
CA THR A 110 22.10 -8.11 7.79
C THR A 110 20.59 -8.08 8.07
N LEU A 111 19.79 -8.70 7.19
CA LEU A 111 18.33 -8.78 7.37
C LEU A 111 17.94 -9.62 8.59
N ARG A 112 18.66 -10.73 8.87
CA ARG A 112 18.43 -11.55 10.07
C ARG A 112 18.83 -10.84 11.37
N ALA A 113 19.81 -9.94 11.30
CA ALA A 113 20.28 -9.17 12.45
C ALA A 113 19.41 -7.95 12.77
N ALA A 114 18.45 -7.61 11.91
CA ALA A 114 17.51 -6.50 12.09
C ALA A 114 16.31 -6.92 12.94
N ASP A 115 15.78 -5.98 13.73
CA ASP A 115 14.55 -6.19 14.53
C ASP A 115 13.30 -6.14 13.64
N VAL A 116 13.34 -5.31 12.59
CA VAL A 116 12.27 -5.15 11.60
C VAL A 116 12.85 -5.12 10.20
N VAL A 117 12.24 -5.87 9.29
CA VAL A 117 12.59 -5.89 7.87
C VAL A 117 11.44 -5.29 7.06
N LEU A 118 11.75 -4.20 6.36
CA LEU A 118 10.84 -3.52 5.45
C LEU A 118 11.25 -3.80 4.00
N LEU A 119 10.28 -4.15 3.17
CA LEU A 119 10.50 -4.40 1.75
C LEU A 119 10.01 -3.21 0.92
N ALA A 120 10.95 -2.53 0.26
CA ALA A 120 10.65 -1.43 -0.68
C ALA A 120 10.37 -2.00 -2.08
N VAL A 121 9.16 -1.81 -2.57
CA VAL A 121 8.67 -2.35 -3.85
C VAL A 121 8.44 -1.19 -4.81
N PRO A 122 9.30 -1.00 -5.84
CA PRO A 122 9.06 0.01 -6.88
C PRO A 122 7.76 -0.26 -7.63
N ALA A 123 6.82 0.72 -7.58
CA ALA A 123 5.53 0.60 -8.24
C ALA A 123 5.69 0.55 -9.77
N GLY A 124 4.93 -0.32 -10.42
CA GLY A 124 4.94 -0.48 -11.87
C GLY A 124 6.20 -1.13 -12.46
N ALA A 125 7.36 -0.97 -11.82
CA ALA A 125 8.61 -1.60 -12.25
C ALA A 125 8.73 -3.04 -11.76
N THR A 126 8.14 -3.35 -10.59
CA THR A 126 8.21 -4.68 -10.00
C THR A 126 7.20 -5.62 -10.65
N VAL A 127 7.69 -6.69 -11.24
CA VAL A 127 6.88 -7.79 -11.79
C VAL A 127 6.67 -8.85 -10.70
N GLY A 128 5.45 -9.40 -10.63
CA GLY A 128 5.04 -10.35 -9.60
C GLY A 128 6.01 -11.52 -9.41
N LYS A 129 6.48 -12.14 -10.50
CA LYS A 129 7.45 -13.24 -10.45
C LYS A 129 8.80 -12.86 -9.79
N ARG A 130 9.25 -11.60 -9.98
CA ARG A 130 10.48 -11.13 -9.32
C ARG A 130 10.27 -10.94 -7.82
N LEU A 131 9.12 -10.39 -7.45
CA LEU A 131 8.78 -10.27 -6.03
C LEU A 131 8.65 -11.65 -5.36
N GLU A 132 8.00 -12.60 -6.03
CA GLU A 132 7.90 -13.99 -5.56
C GLU A 132 9.27 -14.59 -5.31
N ALA A 133 10.21 -14.43 -6.25
CA ALA A 133 11.58 -14.93 -6.10
C ALA A 133 12.33 -14.30 -4.91
N VAL A 134 12.13 -12.98 -4.66
CA VAL A 134 12.71 -12.30 -3.49
C VAL A 134 12.12 -12.87 -2.20
N LEU A 135 10.80 -13.03 -2.14
CA LEU A 135 10.11 -13.54 -0.95
C LEU A 135 10.47 -15.01 -0.67
N GLU A 136 10.58 -15.83 -1.71
CA GLU A 136 11.03 -17.22 -1.60
C GLU A 136 12.46 -17.29 -1.05
N TYR A 137 13.37 -16.46 -1.59
CA TYR A 137 14.73 -16.38 -1.09
C TYR A 137 14.77 -15.94 0.38
N LEU A 138 14.06 -14.88 0.76
CA LEU A 138 14.01 -14.40 2.14
C LEU A 138 13.45 -15.47 3.09
N THR A 139 12.40 -16.16 2.66
CA THR A 139 11.80 -17.27 3.43
C THR A 139 12.79 -18.43 3.60
N ALA A 140 13.53 -18.80 2.54
CA ALA A 140 14.55 -19.85 2.60
C ALA A 140 15.73 -19.48 3.52
N GLN A 141 15.95 -18.18 3.76
CA GLN A 141 16.98 -17.66 4.66
C GLN A 141 16.47 -17.35 6.07
N ASP A 142 15.25 -17.76 6.43
CA ASP A 142 14.58 -17.43 7.69
C ASP A 142 14.49 -15.90 7.96
N CYS A 143 14.46 -15.09 6.89
CA CYS A 143 14.27 -13.65 6.98
C CYS A 143 12.79 -13.31 6.86
N LYS A 144 12.18 -12.88 7.94
CA LYS A 144 10.78 -12.49 7.95
C LYS A 144 10.63 -11.04 7.49
N VAL A 145 9.76 -10.79 6.53
CA VAL A 145 9.35 -9.44 6.12
C VAL A 145 8.19 -8.98 7.03
N ASP A 146 8.42 -7.94 7.81
CA ASP A 146 7.42 -7.39 8.75
C ASP A 146 6.49 -6.37 8.10
N GLY A 147 6.96 -5.69 7.06
CA GLY A 147 6.17 -4.75 6.29
C GLY A 147 6.69 -4.56 4.87
N ALA A 148 5.78 -4.20 3.96
CA ALA A 148 6.13 -3.84 2.60
C ALA A 148 5.41 -2.57 2.18
N PHE A 149 6.04 -1.76 1.34
CA PHE A 149 5.47 -0.51 0.86
C PHE A 149 5.84 -0.27 -0.61
N LEU A 150 5.01 0.52 -1.27
CA LEU A 150 5.30 0.94 -2.64
C LEU A 150 6.15 2.22 -2.62
N TRP A 151 7.17 2.17 -3.45
CA TRP A 151 8.09 3.27 -3.72
C TRP A 151 7.85 3.83 -5.13
N ASN A 152 7.96 5.13 -5.31
CA ASN A 152 7.76 5.81 -6.60
C ASN A 152 6.40 5.48 -7.24
N ALA A 153 5.34 5.53 -6.45
CA ALA A 153 3.98 5.25 -6.89
C ALA A 153 3.25 6.53 -7.30
N ASP A 154 2.50 6.47 -8.40
CA ASP A 154 1.66 7.57 -8.82
C ASP A 154 0.39 7.64 -7.94
N GLU A 155 0.37 8.61 -7.01
CA GLU A 155 -0.78 8.83 -6.12
C GLU A 155 -2.06 9.17 -6.90
N ALA A 156 -1.97 9.88 -8.02
CA ALA A 156 -3.15 10.23 -8.80
C ALA A 156 -3.80 8.97 -9.40
N LEU A 157 -2.98 8.05 -9.87
CA LEU A 157 -3.43 6.75 -10.37
C LEU A 157 -4.05 5.91 -9.25
N ILE A 158 -3.43 5.88 -8.08
CA ILE A 158 -3.94 5.14 -6.91
C ILE A 158 -5.27 5.74 -6.45
N ARG A 159 -5.36 7.06 -6.34
CA ARG A 159 -6.61 7.75 -5.99
C ARG A 159 -7.70 7.46 -7.01
N SER A 160 -7.41 7.56 -8.29
CA SER A 160 -8.40 7.27 -9.34
C SER A 160 -8.95 5.85 -9.23
N TYR A 161 -8.09 4.88 -8.90
CA TYR A 161 -8.49 3.49 -8.74
C TYR A 161 -9.43 3.26 -7.54
N TYR A 162 -9.18 3.92 -6.42
CA TYR A 162 -10.01 3.75 -5.21
C TYR A 162 -11.25 4.67 -5.20
N PHE A 163 -11.22 5.79 -5.91
CA PHE A 163 -12.30 6.78 -5.92
C PHE A 163 -13.00 6.91 -7.27
N LEU A 164 -12.72 6.02 -8.25
CA LEU A 164 -13.60 5.88 -9.40
C LEU A 164 -14.98 5.51 -8.86
N PRO A 165 -16.00 6.40 -9.02
CA PRO A 165 -17.36 6.02 -8.66
C PRO A 165 -17.67 4.74 -9.42
N MET A 166 -18.20 3.74 -8.74
CA MET A 166 -18.78 2.58 -9.40
C MET A 166 -19.88 3.12 -10.32
N ILE A 167 -19.56 3.32 -11.57
CA ILE A 167 -20.53 3.69 -12.61
C ILE A 167 -21.46 2.48 -12.72
N GLY A 168 -22.57 2.50 -11.98
CA GLY A 168 -23.54 1.42 -12.08
C GLY A 168 -24.50 1.20 -10.94
N SER A 169 -24.45 1.95 -9.81
CA SER A 169 -25.39 1.70 -8.70
C SER A 169 -26.42 2.81 -8.42
N ASP A 170 -26.32 3.99 -9.05
CA ASP A 170 -27.17 5.12 -8.67
C ASP A 170 -28.36 5.38 -9.60
N THR A 171 -28.56 4.59 -10.66
CA THR A 171 -29.70 4.77 -11.56
C THR A 171 -30.93 3.93 -11.18
N ALA A 172 -30.79 2.91 -10.32
CA ALA A 172 -31.91 2.04 -9.94
C ALA A 172 -32.73 2.58 -8.75
N ASP A 173 -32.11 3.31 -7.82
CA ASP A 173 -32.81 3.80 -6.61
C ASP A 173 -33.56 5.11 -6.84
N ASN A 174 -33.16 5.91 -7.82
CA ASN A 174 -33.84 7.18 -8.10
C ASN A 174 -35.17 6.99 -8.85
N ASP A 175 -35.31 5.94 -9.67
CA ASP A 175 -36.55 5.63 -10.38
C ASP A 175 -37.65 5.03 -9.48
N MET A 176 -37.27 4.36 -8.38
CA MET A 176 -38.25 3.85 -7.41
C MET A 176 -38.81 4.95 -6.51
N ASN A 177 -38.01 5.95 -6.16
CA ASN A 177 -38.47 7.05 -5.30
C ASN A 177 -39.37 8.03 -6.02
N THR A 178 -39.14 8.24 -7.32
CA THR A 178 -40.01 9.12 -8.15
C THR A 178 -41.39 8.48 -8.40
N ARG A 179 -41.45 7.16 -8.58
CA ARG A 179 -42.75 6.45 -8.76
C ARG A 179 -43.59 6.41 -7.50
N ASN A 180 -42.99 6.34 -6.31
CA ASN A 180 -43.74 6.35 -5.06
C ASN A 180 -44.32 7.73 -4.75
N THR A 181 -43.66 8.81 -5.13
CA THR A 181 -44.14 10.19 -4.90
C THR A 181 -45.31 10.53 -5.82
N GLU A 182 -45.29 10.03 -7.06
CA GLU A 182 -46.42 10.25 -8.01
C GLU A 182 -47.67 9.42 -7.62
N MET A 183 -47.52 8.24 -7.03
CA MET A 183 -48.66 7.44 -6.57
C MET A 183 -49.35 7.99 -5.31
N GLU A 184 -48.63 8.66 -4.42
CA GLU A 184 -49.20 9.31 -3.25
C GLU A 184 -49.99 10.58 -3.63
N HIS A 185 -49.50 11.37 -4.59
CA HIS A 185 -50.20 12.57 -5.05
C HIS A 185 -51.52 12.26 -5.76
N THR A 186 -51.59 11.11 -6.46
CA THR A 186 -52.83 10.74 -7.18
C THR A 186 -53.93 10.22 -6.23
N LYS A 187 -53.55 9.61 -5.09
CA LYS A 187 -54.51 9.17 -4.07
C LYS A 187 -55.12 10.32 -3.26
N THR A 188 -54.35 11.35 -3.01
CA THR A 188 -54.82 12.52 -2.23
C THR A 188 -55.84 13.37 -3.04
N THR A 189 -55.66 13.46 -4.36
CA THR A 189 -56.58 14.23 -5.23
C THR A 189 -57.93 13.53 -5.47
N GLN A 190 -57.99 12.17 -5.37
CA GLN A 190 -59.25 11.43 -5.46
C GLN A 190 -60.10 11.46 -4.18
N ALA A 191 -59.47 11.66 -3.02
CA ALA A 191 -60.19 11.67 -1.73
C ALA A 191 -60.91 13.01 -1.48
N GLU A 192 -60.46 14.11 -2.09
CA GLU A 192 -61.09 15.46 -1.96
C GLU A 192 -62.25 15.69 -2.94
N GLY A 193 -62.42 14.85 -3.97
CA GLY A 193 -63.51 14.97 -4.96
C GLY A 193 -64.80 14.27 -4.57
N GLU A 194 -64.88 13.53 -3.47
CA GLU A 194 -66.06 12.72 -3.08
C GLU A 194 -66.84 13.31 -1.87
N GLN A 195 -66.50 14.55 -1.44
CA GLN A 195 -67.19 15.25 -0.34
C GLN A 195 -67.74 16.64 -0.75
N ALA A 196 -68.06 16.85 -2.04
CA ALA A 196 -68.75 18.06 -2.49
C ALA A 196 -70.13 17.75 -3.13
#